data_d689b97b9d0680d3646377a1526b728e
#
_entry.id   d689b97b9d0680d3646377a1526b728e
#
_cell.length_a   1.000
_cell.length_b   1.000
_cell.length_c   1.000
_cell.angle_alpha   90.00
_cell.angle_beta   90.00
_cell.angle_gamma   90.00
#
_symmetry.space_group_name_H-M   'P 1'
#
loop_
_entity.id
_entity.type
_entity.pdbx_description
1 polymer ?
#
loop_
_entity_poly.entity_id
_entity_poly.type
_entity_poly.pdbx_seq_one_letter_code
_entity_poly.pdbx_strand_id
1 'polypeptide(L)'
;WGGLAEAVARVEAQANSEPNRTTGLPPDALFMREKESLRPIGNLRLLESMVGDVSVQTVPPTMLVRAAGREWSVPRRCIGRRVSVVAMPGGQVVVRMAGEEVAVHDAASGPSRPINYDPDHYGQALEGKRGLADADIAEAARANLALLDSLGGA
;
A
#
# COMPACT_ATOMS: atom_id res chain seq x y z
N TRP A 1 5.19 4.03 21.88
CA TRP A 1 4.15 3.16 21.29
C TRP A 1 4.61 1.69 21.16
N GLY A 2 5.93 1.39 21.08
CA GLY A 2 6.44 0.01 21.00
C GLY A 2 6.02 -0.88 22.18
N GLY A 3 6.05 -0.37 23.40
CA GLY A 3 5.67 -1.14 24.58
C GLY A 3 4.19 -1.55 24.65
N LEU A 4 3.27 -0.80 24.01
CA LEU A 4 1.86 -1.17 23.94
C LEU A 4 1.64 -2.33 22.98
N ALA A 5 2.27 -2.32 21.79
CA ALA A 5 2.18 -3.40 20.83
C ALA A 5 2.73 -4.73 21.39
N GLU A 6 3.84 -4.69 22.11
CA GLU A 6 4.41 -5.86 22.79
C GLU A 6 3.53 -6.37 23.94
N ALA A 7 2.87 -5.45 24.67
CA ALA A 7 1.94 -5.84 25.72
C ALA A 7 0.70 -6.54 25.14
N VAL A 8 0.14 -6.00 24.04
CA VAL A 8 -1.00 -6.62 23.34
C VAL A 8 -0.61 -8.00 22.82
N ALA A 9 0.53 -8.14 22.14
CA ALA A 9 0.99 -9.42 21.61
C ALA A 9 1.17 -10.49 22.71
N ARG A 10 1.67 -10.10 23.90
CA ARG A 10 1.78 -11.02 25.04
C ARG A 10 0.41 -11.46 25.55
N VAL A 11 -0.53 -10.54 25.70
CA VAL A 11 -1.90 -10.86 26.15
C VAL A 11 -2.60 -11.76 25.15
N GLU A 12 -2.47 -11.51 23.83
CA GLU A 12 -3.00 -12.39 22.80
C GLU A 12 -2.40 -13.79 22.85
N ALA A 13 -1.07 -13.90 22.95
CA ALA A 13 -0.40 -15.19 23.03
C ALA A 13 -0.85 -15.98 24.28
N GLN A 14 -0.97 -15.30 25.41
CA GLN A 14 -1.46 -15.92 26.64
C GLN A 14 -2.91 -16.38 26.49
N ALA A 15 -3.81 -15.52 26.02
CA ALA A 15 -5.21 -15.84 25.83
C ALA A 15 -5.44 -17.03 24.86
N ASN A 16 -4.62 -17.12 23.82
CA ASN A 16 -4.69 -18.20 22.83
C ASN A 16 -4.09 -19.54 23.30
N SER A 17 -3.19 -19.50 24.29
CA SER A 17 -2.58 -20.70 24.88
C SER A 17 -3.32 -21.26 26.10
N GLU A 18 -4.17 -20.46 26.75
CA GLU A 18 -4.92 -20.91 27.91
C GLU A 18 -6.20 -21.68 27.52
N PRO A 19 -6.55 -22.77 28.23
CA PRO A 19 -7.77 -23.51 27.96
C PRO A 19 -9.02 -22.64 28.19
N ASN A 20 -9.87 -22.55 27.17
CA ASN A 20 -11.15 -21.87 27.28
C ASN A 20 -12.14 -22.68 28.14
N ARG A 21 -12.86 -22.01 29.04
CA ARG A 21 -13.81 -22.67 29.96
C ARG A 21 -14.94 -23.42 29.24
N THR A 22 -15.34 -22.98 28.05
CA THR A 22 -16.47 -23.58 27.30
C THR A 22 -16.01 -24.80 26.49
N THR A 23 -14.82 -24.74 25.88
CA THR A 23 -14.33 -25.80 25.00
C THR A 23 -13.36 -26.76 25.69
N GLY A 24 -12.80 -26.38 26.83
CA GLY A 24 -11.78 -27.12 27.56
C GLY A 24 -10.41 -27.19 26.86
N LEU A 25 -10.28 -26.54 25.68
CA LEU A 25 -9.06 -26.55 24.88
C LEU A 25 -8.59 -25.10 24.62
N PRO A 26 -7.28 -24.90 24.46
CA PRO A 26 -6.74 -23.62 24.02
C PRO A 26 -7.25 -23.26 22.62
N PRO A 27 -7.52 -21.96 22.32
CA PRO A 27 -7.89 -21.49 20.99
C PRO A 27 -6.88 -21.91 19.90
N ASP A 28 -5.57 -21.87 20.18
CA ASP A 28 -4.52 -22.31 19.26
C ASP A 28 -4.65 -23.79 18.87
N ALA A 29 -4.96 -24.65 19.81
CA ALA A 29 -5.16 -26.07 19.54
C ALA A 29 -6.40 -26.33 18.67
N LEU A 30 -7.47 -25.56 18.90
CA LEU A 30 -8.68 -25.61 18.06
C LEU A 30 -8.40 -25.10 16.66
N PHE A 31 -7.70 -23.97 16.54
CA PHE A 31 -7.32 -23.39 15.24
C PHE A 31 -6.45 -24.36 14.41
N MET A 32 -5.48 -25.03 15.03
CA MET A 32 -4.65 -26.00 14.30
C MET A 32 -5.47 -27.16 13.72
N ARG A 33 -6.54 -27.59 14.39
CA ARG A 33 -7.47 -28.60 13.87
C ARG A 33 -8.34 -28.06 12.74
N GLU A 34 -8.84 -26.83 12.88
CA GLU A 34 -9.70 -26.19 11.88
C GLU A 34 -8.91 -25.79 10.63
N LYS A 35 -7.64 -25.43 10.78
CA LYS A 35 -6.77 -24.98 9.70
C LYS A 35 -6.71 -25.95 8.51
N GLU A 36 -6.77 -27.26 8.78
CA GLU A 36 -6.79 -28.29 7.74
C GLU A 36 -8.09 -28.27 6.91
N SER A 37 -9.18 -27.78 7.51
CA SER A 37 -10.50 -27.67 6.86
C SER A 37 -10.74 -26.30 6.23
N LEU A 38 -9.90 -25.30 6.50
CA LEU A 38 -10.02 -23.97 5.94
C LEU A 38 -9.69 -24.00 4.46
N ARG A 39 -10.61 -23.45 3.66
CA ARG A 39 -10.38 -23.26 2.23
C ARG A 39 -9.77 -21.87 2.00
N PRO A 40 -8.71 -21.74 1.19
CA PRO A 40 -8.19 -20.44 0.84
C PRO A 40 -9.27 -19.62 0.13
N ILE A 41 -9.30 -18.33 0.39
CA ILE A 41 -10.22 -17.41 -0.28
C ILE A 41 -9.87 -17.42 -1.78
N GLY A 42 -10.77 -17.97 -2.60
CA GLY A 42 -10.52 -18.20 -4.02
C GLY A 42 -10.42 -16.93 -4.86
N ASN A 43 -10.96 -15.81 -4.38
CA ASN A 43 -10.92 -14.53 -5.08
C ASN A 43 -10.64 -13.38 -4.12
N LEU A 44 -9.36 -13.19 -3.80
CA LEU A 44 -8.90 -12.12 -2.94
C LEU A 44 -9.27 -10.73 -3.51
N ARG A 45 -9.26 -10.59 -4.84
CA ARG A 45 -9.62 -9.33 -5.53
C ARG A 45 -11.08 -8.94 -5.29
N LEU A 46 -11.98 -9.92 -5.28
CA LEU A 46 -13.39 -9.67 -4.98
C LEU A 46 -13.54 -9.20 -3.53
N LEU A 47 -12.82 -9.83 -2.60
CA LEU A 47 -12.83 -9.44 -1.19
C LEU A 47 -12.29 -8.01 -1.01
N GLU A 48 -11.17 -7.68 -1.63
CA GLU A 48 -10.60 -6.34 -1.62
C GLU A 48 -11.60 -5.30 -2.18
N SER A 49 -12.31 -5.63 -3.25
CA SER A 49 -13.33 -4.72 -3.83
C SER A 49 -14.56 -4.52 -2.93
N MET A 50 -14.81 -5.45 -2.02
CA MET A 50 -15.90 -5.33 -1.04
C MET A 50 -15.50 -4.52 0.20
N VAL A 51 -14.21 -4.50 0.52
CA VAL A 51 -13.67 -3.87 1.73
C VAL A 51 -13.08 -2.50 1.42
N GLY A 52 -12.50 -2.32 0.23
CA GLY A 52 -11.84 -1.10 -0.21
C GLY A 52 -12.74 -0.20 -1.05
N ASP A 53 -12.38 1.09 -1.10
CA ASP A 53 -12.97 2.04 -2.07
C ASP A 53 -12.26 1.84 -3.42
N VAL A 54 -13.02 1.38 -4.41
CA VAL A 54 -12.49 1.02 -5.74
C VAL A 54 -12.89 2.07 -6.77
N SER A 55 -11.91 2.62 -7.46
CA SER A 55 -12.12 3.52 -8.60
C SER A 55 -11.36 3.05 -9.84
N VAL A 56 -11.91 3.37 -11.03
CA VAL A 56 -11.22 3.12 -12.30
C VAL A 56 -10.89 4.47 -12.93
N GLN A 57 -9.61 4.70 -13.17
CA GLN A 57 -9.11 5.98 -13.66
C GLN A 57 -8.24 5.79 -14.90
N THR A 58 -8.20 6.81 -15.78
CA THR A 58 -7.19 6.87 -16.85
C THR A 58 -6.03 7.70 -16.33
N VAL A 59 -4.83 7.14 -16.41
CA VAL A 59 -3.61 7.80 -15.90
C VAL A 59 -3.24 8.99 -16.77
N PRO A 60 -3.19 10.20 -16.22
CA PRO A 60 -2.80 11.41 -16.97
C PRO A 60 -1.27 11.44 -17.20
N PRO A 61 -0.78 12.38 -18.05
CA PRO A 61 0.66 12.58 -18.25
C PRO A 61 1.44 12.94 -16.98
N THR A 62 0.76 13.43 -15.94
CA THR A 62 1.33 13.70 -14.61
C THR A 62 1.66 12.42 -13.82
N MET A 63 1.25 11.24 -14.32
CA MET A 63 1.44 9.95 -13.67
C MET A 63 0.78 9.85 -12.28
N LEU A 64 -0.29 10.61 -12.03
CA LEU A 64 -0.98 10.65 -10.75
C LEU A 64 -2.37 10.04 -10.84
N VAL A 65 -2.74 9.25 -9.84
CA VAL A 65 -4.08 8.72 -9.62
C VAL A 65 -4.61 9.19 -8.27
N ARG A 66 -5.93 9.32 -8.13
CA ARG A 66 -6.57 9.80 -6.91
C ARG A 66 -7.10 8.64 -6.08
N ALA A 67 -6.73 8.62 -4.81
CA ALA A 67 -7.28 7.69 -3.82
C ALA A 67 -7.13 8.25 -2.39
N ALA A 68 -8.07 7.93 -1.51
CA ALA A 68 -8.04 8.36 -0.11
C ALA A 68 -7.84 9.87 0.09
N GLY A 69 -8.44 10.70 -0.80
CA GLY A 69 -8.32 12.16 -0.75
C GLY A 69 -6.97 12.75 -1.17
N ARG A 70 -6.07 11.93 -1.72
CA ARG A 70 -4.71 12.30 -2.14
C ARG A 70 -4.42 11.85 -3.56
N GLU A 71 -3.32 12.34 -4.13
CA GLU A 71 -2.79 11.89 -5.42
C GLU A 71 -1.54 11.03 -5.21
N TRP A 72 -1.44 9.93 -5.97
CA TRP A 72 -0.41 8.92 -5.85
C TRP A 72 0.22 8.64 -7.21
N SER A 73 1.54 8.60 -7.25
CA SER A 73 2.24 8.36 -8.50
C SER A 73 2.16 6.89 -8.92
N VAL A 74 2.19 6.68 -10.23
CA VAL A 74 2.23 5.35 -10.85
C VAL A 74 3.35 5.30 -11.90
N PRO A 75 3.85 4.11 -12.26
CA PRO A 75 4.90 3.97 -13.27
C PRO A 75 4.51 4.63 -14.60
N ARG A 76 5.51 5.18 -15.30
CA ARG A 76 5.33 5.87 -16.59
C ARG A 76 4.59 5.04 -17.64
N ARG A 77 4.77 3.72 -17.62
CA ARG A 77 4.08 2.79 -18.53
C ARG A 77 2.55 2.80 -18.43
N CYS A 78 2.03 3.35 -17.33
CA CYS A 78 0.58 3.45 -17.08
C CYS A 78 -0.05 4.68 -17.75
N ILE A 79 0.72 5.66 -18.25
CA ILE A 79 0.19 6.88 -18.88
C ILE A 79 -0.76 6.52 -20.02
N GLY A 80 -1.94 7.15 -20.02
CA GLY A 80 -3.00 6.92 -21.01
C GLY A 80 -3.74 5.58 -20.85
N ARG A 81 -3.35 4.76 -19.89
CA ARG A 81 -4.01 3.46 -19.63
C ARG A 81 -5.04 3.59 -18.51
N ARG A 82 -6.03 2.70 -18.55
CA ARG A 82 -7.00 2.55 -17.47
C ARG A 82 -6.41 1.66 -16.38
N VAL A 83 -6.47 2.16 -15.15
CA VAL A 83 -6.02 1.46 -13.94
C VAL A 83 -7.17 1.34 -12.95
N SER A 84 -7.20 0.26 -12.19
CA SER A 84 -8.05 0.11 -11.02
C SER A 84 -7.26 0.56 -9.80
N VAL A 85 -7.82 1.47 -9.02
CA VAL A 85 -7.22 1.99 -7.78
C VAL A 85 -8.10 1.57 -6.62
N VAL A 86 -7.52 0.89 -5.64
CA VAL A 86 -8.20 0.38 -4.46
C VAL A 86 -7.60 1.04 -3.22
N ALA A 87 -8.41 1.81 -2.50
CA ALA A 87 -8.03 2.36 -1.21
C ALA A 87 -8.55 1.45 -0.09
N MET A 88 -7.66 0.82 0.64
CA MET A 88 -8.00 -0.11 1.72
C MET A 88 -8.23 0.65 3.04
N PRO A 89 -9.12 0.17 3.93
CA PRO A 89 -9.36 0.80 5.24
C PRO A 89 -8.12 0.94 6.11
N GLY A 90 -7.12 0.06 5.91
CA GLY A 90 -5.80 0.12 6.59
C GLY A 90 -4.86 1.20 6.07
N GLY A 91 -5.29 2.03 5.10
CA GLY A 91 -4.47 3.10 4.52
C GLY A 91 -3.61 2.66 3.33
N GLN A 92 -3.65 1.41 2.91
CA GLN A 92 -2.96 0.95 1.72
C GLN A 92 -3.71 1.36 0.46
N VAL A 93 -2.99 1.88 -0.54
CA VAL A 93 -3.52 2.20 -1.87
C VAL A 93 -2.84 1.29 -2.89
N VAL A 94 -3.63 0.43 -3.52
CA VAL A 94 -3.15 -0.55 -4.51
C VAL A 94 -3.63 -0.14 -5.89
N VAL A 95 -2.70 -0.01 -6.84
CA VAL A 95 -3.01 0.32 -8.23
C VAL A 95 -2.75 -0.89 -9.12
N ARG A 96 -3.74 -1.26 -9.95
CA ARG A 96 -3.64 -2.39 -10.87
C ARG A 96 -3.94 -1.97 -12.30
N MET A 97 -3.14 -2.48 -13.23
CA MET A 97 -3.34 -2.35 -14.67
C MET A 97 -3.49 -3.73 -15.30
N ALA A 98 -4.56 -3.95 -16.06
CA ALA A 98 -4.87 -5.24 -16.67
C ALA A 98 -4.86 -6.42 -15.67
N GLY A 99 -5.14 -6.15 -14.41
CA GLY A 99 -5.17 -7.13 -13.34
C GLY A 99 -3.83 -7.37 -12.63
N GLU A 100 -2.73 -6.81 -13.10
CA GLU A 100 -1.43 -6.83 -12.44
C GLU A 100 -1.28 -5.63 -11.51
N GLU A 101 -0.67 -5.84 -10.36
CA GLU A 101 -0.31 -4.79 -9.43
C GLU A 101 0.88 -4.01 -9.99
N VAL A 102 0.71 -2.69 -10.15
CA VAL A 102 1.73 -1.81 -10.74
C VAL A 102 2.30 -0.81 -9.73
N ALA A 103 1.57 -0.51 -8.68
CA ALA A 103 2.04 0.32 -7.58
C ALA A 103 1.27 0.02 -6.29
N VAL A 104 1.96 0.12 -5.15
CA VAL A 104 1.39 0.05 -3.80
C VAL A 104 1.94 1.21 -3.00
N HIS A 105 1.04 1.96 -2.36
CA HIS A 105 1.39 3.08 -1.49
C HIS A 105 0.79 2.87 -0.11
N ASP A 106 1.44 3.42 0.90
CA ASP A 106 0.94 3.44 2.27
C ASP A 106 0.54 4.87 2.66
N ALA A 107 -0.77 5.10 2.74
CA ALA A 107 -1.32 6.38 3.15
C ALA A 107 -1.29 6.59 4.67
N ALA A 108 -1.09 5.52 5.45
CA ALA A 108 -1.07 5.58 6.90
C ALA A 108 0.30 5.99 7.46
N SER A 109 1.39 5.54 6.82
CA SER A 109 2.76 5.73 7.32
C SER A 109 3.47 6.98 6.76
N GLY A 110 2.92 7.59 5.69
CA GLY A 110 3.54 8.72 5.02
C GLY A 110 3.10 10.09 5.55
N PRO A 111 3.86 11.15 5.27
CA PRO A 111 3.42 12.51 5.57
C PRO A 111 2.09 12.81 4.88
N SER A 112 1.24 13.60 5.55
CA SER A 112 -0.07 13.99 5.01
C SER A 112 0.08 15.03 3.90
N ARG A 113 0.51 14.57 2.72
CA ARG A 113 0.66 15.43 1.52
C ARG A 113 -0.47 15.23 0.55
N PRO A 114 -0.90 16.27 -0.15
CA PRO A 114 -1.89 16.15 -1.21
C PRO A 114 -1.37 15.33 -2.40
N ILE A 115 -0.07 15.40 -2.71
CA ILE A 115 0.59 14.71 -3.82
C ILE A 115 1.75 13.88 -3.30
N ASN A 116 1.78 12.59 -3.64
CA ASN A 116 2.78 11.63 -3.18
C ASN A 116 3.44 10.98 -4.40
N TYR A 117 4.70 11.34 -4.65
CA TYR A 117 5.53 10.71 -5.66
C TYR A 117 6.44 9.65 -5.04
N ASP A 118 6.42 8.46 -5.64
CA ASP A 118 7.47 7.48 -5.44
C ASP A 118 8.74 7.93 -6.17
N PRO A 119 9.94 7.84 -5.54
CA PRO A 119 11.20 8.26 -6.17
C PRO A 119 11.49 7.57 -7.51
N ASP A 120 11.17 6.28 -7.62
CA ASP A 120 11.39 5.51 -8.84
C ASP A 120 10.45 5.97 -9.97
N HIS A 121 9.19 6.25 -9.64
CA HIS A 121 8.24 6.80 -10.61
C HIS A 121 8.64 8.19 -11.07
N TYR A 122 9.16 9.02 -10.16
CA TYR A 122 9.65 10.36 -10.50
C TYR A 122 10.89 10.28 -11.37
N GLY A 123 11.82 9.34 -11.09
CA GLY A 123 12.96 9.05 -11.96
C GLY A 123 12.53 8.73 -13.39
N GLN A 124 11.55 7.83 -13.56
CA GLN A 124 11.00 7.48 -14.87
C GLN A 124 10.37 8.67 -15.62
N ALA A 125 9.85 9.68 -14.89
CA ALA A 125 9.34 10.90 -15.51
C ALA A 125 10.46 11.78 -16.11
N LEU A 126 11.68 11.69 -15.56
CA LEU A 126 12.84 12.43 -16.01
C LEU A 126 13.61 11.71 -17.14
N GLU A 127 13.40 10.39 -17.30
CA GLU A 127 14.00 9.61 -18.37
C GLU A 127 13.68 10.20 -19.74
N GLY A 128 14.69 10.26 -20.60
CA GLY A 128 14.59 10.81 -21.95
C GLY A 128 14.66 12.33 -22.04
N LYS A 129 14.87 13.05 -20.93
CA LYS A 129 15.26 14.47 -20.99
C LYS A 129 16.72 14.57 -21.41
N ARG A 130 16.98 15.35 -22.48
CA ARG A 130 18.33 15.50 -23.03
C ARG A 130 19.29 16.04 -21.97
N GLY A 131 20.40 15.37 -21.76
CA GLY A 131 21.55 15.83 -20.98
C GLY A 131 21.65 15.32 -19.55
N LEU A 132 20.82 14.36 -19.14
CA LEU A 132 20.94 13.69 -17.86
C LEU A 132 21.33 12.23 -18.05
N ALA A 133 22.36 11.75 -17.33
CA ALA A 133 22.68 10.34 -17.24
C ALA A 133 21.74 9.66 -16.24
N ASP A 134 21.47 8.35 -16.39
CA ASP A 134 20.49 7.62 -15.55
C ASP A 134 20.81 7.70 -14.04
N ALA A 135 22.10 7.71 -13.67
CA ALA A 135 22.53 7.88 -12.28
C ALA A 135 22.17 9.27 -11.73
N ASP A 136 22.36 10.31 -12.55
CA ASP A 136 22.07 11.70 -12.18
C ASP A 136 20.55 11.92 -12.05
N ILE A 137 19.75 11.20 -12.83
CA ILE A 137 18.27 11.24 -12.77
C ILE A 137 17.76 10.73 -11.41
N ALA A 138 18.27 9.60 -10.95
CA ALA A 138 17.86 9.01 -9.69
C ALA A 138 18.25 9.90 -8.49
N GLU A 139 19.43 10.51 -8.55
CA GLU A 139 19.89 11.43 -7.53
C GLU A 139 19.08 12.74 -7.53
N ALA A 140 18.86 13.33 -8.71
CA ALA A 140 18.03 14.53 -8.87
C ALA A 140 16.57 14.29 -8.42
N ALA A 141 16.01 13.12 -8.70
CA ALA A 141 14.67 12.76 -8.26
C ALA A 141 14.55 12.75 -6.72
N ARG A 142 15.51 12.11 -6.04
CA ARG A 142 15.54 12.07 -4.57
C ARG A 142 15.77 13.45 -3.95
N ALA A 143 16.69 14.23 -4.52
CA ALA A 143 17.00 15.59 -4.05
C ALA A 143 15.77 16.53 -4.19
N ASN A 144 15.10 16.49 -5.34
CA ASN A 144 13.89 17.28 -5.56
C ASN A 144 12.74 16.89 -4.66
N LEU A 145 12.53 15.59 -4.41
CA LEU A 145 11.52 15.13 -3.48
C LEU A 145 11.84 15.55 -2.04
N ALA A 146 13.11 15.44 -1.62
CA ALA A 146 13.54 15.90 -0.30
C ALA A 146 13.36 17.42 -0.12
N LEU A 147 13.60 18.21 -1.19
CA LEU A 147 13.36 19.65 -1.17
C LEU A 147 11.86 19.95 -1.01
N LEU A 148 11.00 19.28 -1.78
CA LEU A 148 9.55 19.43 -1.65
C LEU A 148 9.07 19.04 -0.25
N ASP A 149 9.70 18.04 0.36
CA ASP A 149 9.43 17.61 1.73
C ASP A 149 9.75 18.71 2.73
N SER A 150 10.86 19.41 2.55
CA SER A 150 11.27 20.50 3.44
C SER A 150 10.35 21.74 3.34
N LEU A 151 9.73 21.95 2.17
CA LEU A 151 8.84 23.09 1.93
C LEU A 151 7.38 22.81 2.33
N GLY A 152 6.98 21.54 2.36
CA GLY A 152 5.60 21.13 2.70
C GLY A 152 5.37 20.87 4.19
N GLY A 153 6.38 21.02 5.04
CA GLY A 153 6.33 20.79 6.50
C GLY A 153 6.14 22.05 7.35
N ALA A 154 5.67 23.15 6.76
CA ALA A 154 5.38 24.40 7.47
C ALA A 154 3.87 24.57 7.67
#